data_756e5368a4ca19fc109ad257a41aa715
#
_entry.id   756e5368a4ca19fc109ad257a41aa715
#
_cell.length_a   1.000
_cell.length_b   1.000
_cell.length_c   1.000
_cell.angle_alpha   90.00
_cell.angle_beta   90.00
_cell.angle_gamma   90.00
#
_symmetry.space_group_name_H-M   'P 1'
#
loop_
_entity.id
_entity.type
_entity.pdbx_description
1 polymer ?
#
loop_
_entity_poly.entity_id
_entity_poly.type
_entity_poly.pdbx_seq_one_letter_code
_entity_poly.pdbx_strand_id
1 'polypeptide(L)'
;MILVGTSGFRYREWVPMFYPRNLDPNLWLSYYSRRFGCCELGFTYYRIPEVAAVQEIIEQAQAAMQFVFRAPYRLSEERADNAELARRFCSGLWPLKEAGRLAGVLAQFPPEFGFVRDNFERLCLLRDCLEGIPLIAEFGCADWLTPRAAKHLAAAHIALACIDGGTSLKDRTFFCATTGLAYIRFQGRNRSRWVRGDGSAQHDYLYSRAELQAVVPDIRRLEQESDRVLVFMGNHWRGQAVVNARMLMELLGGITNNQ
;
A
#
# COMPACT_ATOMS: atom_id res chain seq x y z
N MET A 1 3.56 -11.63 11.28
CA MET A 1 2.81 -10.49 11.91
C MET A 1 1.96 -9.78 10.88
N ILE A 2 0.66 -9.55 11.16
CA ILE A 2 -0.26 -8.83 10.26
C ILE A 2 -0.51 -7.42 10.79
N LEU A 3 -0.38 -6.40 9.94
CA LEU A 3 -0.78 -5.02 10.22
C LEU A 3 -1.87 -4.60 9.22
N VAL A 4 -2.93 -4.00 9.73
CA VAL A 4 -4.05 -3.50 8.92
C VAL A 4 -4.11 -1.99 9.03
N GLY A 5 -4.34 -1.32 7.91
CA GLY A 5 -4.47 0.12 7.82
C GLY A 5 -5.23 0.55 6.57
N THR A 6 -5.02 1.79 6.15
CA THR A 6 -5.70 2.38 5.00
C THR A 6 -4.71 3.03 4.03
N SER A 7 -5.11 3.17 2.76
CA SER A 7 -4.41 4.00 1.78
C SER A 7 -4.78 5.46 2.02
N GLY A 8 -3.91 6.16 2.76
CA GLY A 8 -4.15 7.50 3.28
C GLY A 8 -4.93 7.53 4.59
N PHE A 9 -4.82 8.65 5.28
CA PHE A 9 -5.51 8.90 6.54
C PHE A 9 -6.18 10.29 6.57
N ARG A 10 -5.79 11.23 5.72
CA ARG A 10 -6.19 12.64 5.78
C ARG A 10 -7.39 12.94 4.87
N TYR A 11 -8.55 12.40 5.24
CA TYR A 11 -9.80 12.57 4.50
C TYR A 11 -10.83 13.33 5.34
N ARG A 12 -11.28 14.53 4.87
CA ARG A 12 -12.30 15.34 5.55
C ARG A 12 -13.64 14.60 5.67
N GLU A 13 -13.95 13.77 4.71
CA GLU A 13 -15.17 12.95 4.66
C GLU A 13 -15.22 11.85 5.73
N TRP A 14 -14.12 11.61 6.45
CA TRP A 14 -14.09 10.70 7.59
C TRP A 14 -14.58 11.34 8.89
N VAL A 15 -14.91 12.64 8.88
CA VAL A 15 -15.59 13.33 9.99
C VAL A 15 -17.10 13.25 9.76
N PRO A 16 -17.93 12.87 10.75
CA PRO A 16 -17.59 12.49 12.13
C PRO A 16 -17.39 10.99 12.33
N MET A 17 -17.43 10.15 11.28
CA MET A 17 -17.47 8.70 11.39
C MET A 17 -16.21 8.11 12.06
N PHE A 18 -15.05 8.67 11.74
CA PHE A 18 -13.77 8.24 12.29
C PHE A 18 -13.12 9.31 13.14
N TYR A 19 -12.96 10.52 12.61
CA TYR A 19 -12.43 11.65 13.36
C TYR A 19 -13.53 12.39 14.09
N PRO A 20 -13.37 12.68 15.41
CA PRO A 20 -14.28 13.55 16.13
C PRO A 20 -14.43 14.93 15.44
N ARG A 21 -15.63 15.54 15.50
CA ARG A 21 -15.90 16.84 14.85
C ARG A 21 -14.96 17.95 15.28
N ASN A 22 -14.52 17.92 16.54
CA ASN A 22 -13.70 18.96 17.15
C ASN A 22 -12.20 18.61 17.14
N LEU A 23 -11.79 17.53 16.50
CA LEU A 23 -10.38 17.15 16.43
C LEU A 23 -9.67 17.99 15.37
N ASP A 24 -8.63 18.70 15.79
CA ASP A 24 -7.74 19.44 14.89
C ASP A 24 -7.18 18.49 13.81
N PRO A 25 -7.29 18.85 12.52
CA PRO A 25 -6.72 18.04 11.43
C PRO A 25 -5.21 17.77 11.57
N ASN A 26 -4.46 18.61 12.28
CA ASN A 26 -3.05 18.39 12.57
C ASN A 26 -2.83 17.22 13.55
N LEU A 27 -3.84 16.82 14.29
CA LEU A 27 -3.80 15.67 15.22
C LEU A 27 -4.35 14.38 14.59
N TRP A 28 -4.76 14.40 13.33
CA TRP A 28 -5.38 13.24 12.69
C TRP A 28 -4.44 12.05 12.59
N LEU A 29 -3.16 12.25 12.30
CA LEU A 29 -2.19 11.16 12.25
C LEU A 29 -1.98 10.53 13.64
N SER A 30 -1.87 11.35 14.69
CA SER A 30 -1.77 10.86 16.06
C SER A 30 -3.02 10.07 16.48
N TYR A 31 -4.21 10.53 16.09
CA TYR A 31 -5.46 9.83 16.34
C TYR A 31 -5.56 8.52 15.56
N TYR A 32 -5.13 8.52 14.28
CA TYR A 32 -5.14 7.37 13.37
C TYR A 32 -4.19 6.27 13.87
N SER A 33 -2.95 6.62 14.21
CA SER A 33 -1.90 5.68 14.59
C SER A 33 -2.18 4.92 15.91
N ARG A 34 -3.08 5.43 16.75
CA ARG A 34 -3.58 4.71 17.94
C ARG A 34 -4.57 3.58 17.59
N ARG A 35 -5.01 3.48 16.35
CA ARG A 35 -6.06 2.55 15.91
C ARG A 35 -5.60 1.61 14.81
N PHE A 36 -4.59 2.01 14.05
CA PHE A 36 -4.05 1.25 12.94
C PHE A 36 -2.54 1.19 13.02
N GLY A 37 -1.96 0.02 12.72
CA GLY A 37 -0.51 -0.21 12.80
C GLY A 37 0.26 0.17 11.55
N CYS A 38 -0.42 0.48 10.44
CA CYS A 38 0.23 0.91 9.21
C CYS A 38 -0.60 1.93 8.42
N CYS A 39 0.07 2.68 7.55
CA CYS A 39 -0.58 3.60 6.62
C CYS A 39 0.21 3.66 5.29
N GLU A 40 -0.51 3.62 4.18
CA GLU A 40 0.05 3.92 2.87
C GLU A 40 -0.09 5.42 2.59
N LEU A 41 0.99 6.07 2.21
CA LEU A 41 1.02 7.52 1.94
C LEU A 41 1.23 7.76 0.44
N GLY A 42 0.22 8.33 -0.21
CA GLY A 42 0.18 8.54 -1.66
C GLY A 42 0.58 9.94 -2.14
N PHE A 43 0.80 10.91 -1.26
CA PHE A 43 1.12 12.28 -1.67
C PHE A 43 2.45 12.39 -2.43
N THR A 44 3.35 11.45 -2.20
CA THR A 44 4.66 11.37 -2.85
C THR A 44 4.60 10.97 -4.33
N TYR A 45 3.46 10.50 -4.79
CA TYR A 45 3.25 10.24 -6.22
C TYR A 45 3.47 11.48 -7.10
N TYR A 46 3.11 12.66 -6.56
CA TYR A 46 3.20 13.93 -7.28
C TYR A 46 4.39 14.80 -6.86
N ARG A 47 5.00 14.54 -5.70
CA ARG A 47 6.08 15.37 -5.16
C ARG A 47 7.05 14.54 -4.32
N ILE A 48 8.33 14.92 -4.33
CA ILE A 48 9.33 14.36 -3.41
C ILE A 48 9.02 14.86 -2.00
N PRO A 49 9.05 13.99 -0.98
CA PRO A 49 8.85 14.41 0.41
C PRO A 49 10.07 15.20 0.91
N GLU A 50 9.81 16.29 1.62
CA GLU A 50 10.84 17.00 2.35
C GLU A 50 11.14 16.26 3.66
N VAL A 51 12.40 16.25 4.08
CA VAL A 51 12.86 15.61 5.31
C VAL A 51 12.06 16.12 6.53
N ALA A 52 11.79 17.42 6.62
CA ALA A 52 11.01 18.00 7.70
C ALA A 52 9.58 17.45 7.77
N ALA A 53 8.91 17.31 6.63
CA ALA A 53 7.56 16.74 6.58
C ALA A 53 7.54 15.26 7.01
N VAL A 54 8.59 14.51 6.69
CA VAL A 54 8.75 13.12 7.13
C VAL A 54 9.04 13.05 8.62
N GLN A 55 9.81 13.98 9.17
CA GLN A 55 10.06 14.11 10.59
C GLN A 55 8.77 14.37 11.38
N GLU A 56 7.92 15.28 10.91
CA GLU A 56 6.60 15.52 11.51
C GLU A 56 5.73 14.25 11.55
N ILE A 57 5.79 13.40 10.50
CA ILE A 57 5.09 12.11 10.48
C ILE A 57 5.61 11.19 11.59
N ILE A 58 6.92 11.16 11.82
CA ILE A 58 7.54 10.37 12.89
C ILE A 58 7.07 10.84 14.25
N GLU A 59 7.07 12.14 14.48
CA GLU A 59 6.70 12.77 15.77
C GLU A 59 5.23 12.58 16.11
N GLN A 60 4.34 12.69 15.11
CA GLN A 60 2.91 12.58 15.31
C GLN A 60 2.39 11.16 15.49
N ALA A 61 3.02 10.17 14.87
CA ALA A 61 2.53 8.80 14.86
C ALA A 61 3.11 7.96 15.99
N GLN A 62 2.34 6.96 16.47
CA GLN A 62 2.83 5.97 17.44
C GLN A 62 4.11 5.30 16.93
N ALA A 63 5.05 5.00 17.83
CA ALA A 63 6.40 4.51 17.51
C ALA A 63 6.39 3.20 16.67
N ALA A 64 5.46 2.30 16.95
CA ALA A 64 5.34 1.02 16.24
C ALA A 64 4.72 1.13 14.84
N MET A 65 4.16 2.29 14.46
CA MET A 65 3.45 2.47 13.20
C MET A 65 4.38 2.35 12.00
N GLN A 66 3.98 1.55 11.01
CA GLN A 66 4.70 1.32 9.77
C GLN A 66 4.11 2.11 8.61
N PHE A 67 4.96 2.59 7.72
CA PHE A 67 4.56 3.36 6.57
C PHE A 67 5.02 2.73 5.26
N VAL A 68 4.16 2.81 4.25
CA VAL A 68 4.50 2.57 2.85
C VAL A 68 4.30 3.88 2.10
N PHE A 69 5.27 4.27 1.30
CA PHE A 69 5.16 5.47 0.47
C PHE A 69 4.98 5.08 -0.98
N ARG A 70 4.10 5.79 -1.67
CA ARG A 70 3.94 5.61 -3.10
C ARG A 70 5.10 6.28 -3.84
N ALA A 71 5.74 5.54 -4.75
CA ALA A 71 6.80 6.09 -5.60
C ALA A 71 6.28 7.26 -6.43
N PRO A 72 7.09 8.29 -6.70
CA PRO A 72 6.77 9.28 -7.71
C PRO A 72 6.44 8.61 -9.05
N TYR A 73 5.41 9.08 -9.77
CA TYR A 73 4.95 8.48 -11.02
C TYR A 73 6.06 8.35 -12.07
N ARG A 74 6.98 9.31 -12.10
CA ARG A 74 8.12 9.31 -13.03
C ARG A 74 9.07 8.12 -12.83
N LEU A 75 9.15 7.56 -11.63
CA LEU A 75 9.97 6.37 -11.37
C LEU A 75 9.38 5.07 -11.93
N SER A 76 8.05 5.00 -12.06
CA SER A 76 7.36 3.79 -12.53
C SER A 76 6.89 3.90 -13.98
N GLU A 77 6.49 5.08 -14.45
CA GLU A 77 5.86 5.27 -15.76
C GLU A 77 6.83 5.74 -16.84
N GLU A 78 7.81 6.59 -16.49
CA GLU A 78 8.76 7.12 -17.47
C GLU A 78 9.93 6.14 -17.72
N ARG A 79 10.43 6.13 -18.98
CA ARG A 79 11.60 5.32 -19.37
C ARG A 79 12.94 6.00 -19.14
N ALA A 80 12.95 7.25 -18.66
CA ALA A 80 14.16 8.02 -18.46
C ALA A 80 15.03 7.44 -17.32
N ASP A 81 16.33 7.74 -17.36
CA ASP A 81 17.22 7.50 -16.23
C ASP A 81 16.80 8.39 -15.06
N ASN A 82 16.19 7.78 -14.07
CA ASN A 82 15.60 8.44 -12.91
C ASN A 82 16.45 8.27 -11.64
N ALA A 83 17.73 7.90 -11.76
CA ALA A 83 18.60 7.63 -10.61
C ALA A 83 18.69 8.84 -9.65
N GLU A 84 18.78 10.06 -10.18
CA GLU A 84 18.80 11.28 -9.36
C GLU A 84 17.46 11.52 -8.65
N LEU A 85 16.34 11.29 -9.34
CA LEU A 85 15.01 11.39 -8.75
C LEU A 85 14.83 10.34 -7.63
N ALA A 86 15.24 9.10 -7.86
CA ALA A 86 15.20 8.02 -6.88
C ALA A 86 16.05 8.37 -5.65
N ARG A 87 17.27 8.86 -5.85
CA ARG A 87 18.16 9.27 -4.77
C ARG A 87 17.56 10.39 -3.90
N ARG A 88 17.02 11.44 -4.53
CA ARG A 88 16.32 12.52 -3.82
C ARG A 88 15.10 12.02 -3.06
N PHE A 89 14.35 11.09 -3.65
CA PHE A 89 13.19 10.48 -3.01
C PHE A 89 13.60 9.65 -1.78
N CYS A 90 14.63 8.81 -1.90
CA CYS A 90 15.18 8.03 -0.80
C CYS A 90 15.71 8.93 0.33
N SER A 91 16.45 10.01 -0.02
CA SER A 91 16.93 10.98 0.95
C SER A 91 15.81 11.63 1.75
N GLY A 92 14.68 11.95 1.10
CA GLY A 92 13.49 12.47 1.80
C GLY A 92 12.87 11.48 2.78
N LEU A 93 12.96 10.17 2.49
CA LEU A 93 12.40 9.11 3.34
C LEU A 93 13.38 8.58 4.39
N TRP A 94 14.64 9.04 4.35
CA TRP A 94 15.72 8.53 5.21
C TRP A 94 15.36 8.52 6.71
N PRO A 95 14.73 9.56 7.30
CA PRO A 95 14.41 9.55 8.73
C PRO A 95 13.49 8.38 9.13
N LEU A 96 12.53 8.01 8.28
CA LEU A 96 11.65 6.86 8.53
C LEU A 96 12.38 5.52 8.37
N LYS A 97 13.33 5.44 7.43
CA LYS A 97 14.19 4.26 7.27
C LYS A 97 15.05 4.05 8.50
N GLU A 98 15.73 5.09 9.00
CA GLU A 98 16.53 5.03 10.22
C GLU A 98 15.71 4.67 11.45
N ALA A 99 14.48 5.20 11.56
CA ALA A 99 13.57 4.87 12.65
C ALA A 99 12.99 3.44 12.54
N GLY A 100 13.31 2.65 11.50
CA GLY A 100 12.76 1.31 11.28
C GLY A 100 11.25 1.29 10.98
N ARG A 101 10.71 2.43 10.53
CA ARG A 101 9.27 2.63 10.31
C ARG A 101 8.86 2.70 8.84
N LEU A 102 9.81 2.66 7.92
CA LEU A 102 9.59 2.58 6.47
C LEU A 102 9.51 1.12 6.04
N ALA A 103 8.30 0.62 5.83
CA ALA A 103 8.08 -0.77 5.43
C ALA A 103 8.38 -1.03 3.94
N GLY A 104 8.29 0.00 3.10
CA GLY A 104 8.61 -0.11 1.68
C GLY A 104 8.10 1.06 0.85
N VAL A 105 8.40 0.97 -0.45
CA VAL A 105 7.96 1.91 -1.49
C VAL A 105 7.09 1.16 -2.50
N LEU A 106 5.86 1.63 -2.69
CA LEU A 106 4.90 1.10 -3.67
C LEU A 106 5.10 1.80 -5.01
N ALA A 107 5.55 1.07 -6.03
CA ALA A 107 5.56 1.52 -7.41
C ALA A 107 4.42 0.84 -8.19
N GLN A 108 3.65 1.64 -8.92
CA GLN A 108 2.52 1.17 -9.72
C GLN A 108 2.86 1.24 -11.21
N PHE A 109 2.63 0.13 -11.90
CA PHE A 109 2.95 -0.02 -13.33
C PHE A 109 1.66 -0.16 -14.14
N PRO A 110 1.55 0.52 -15.28
CA PRO A 110 0.35 0.55 -16.09
C PRO A 110 0.08 -0.81 -16.80
N PRO A 111 -1.11 -1.00 -17.40
CA PRO A 111 -1.46 -2.24 -18.10
C PRO A 111 -0.52 -2.62 -19.24
N GLU A 112 0.15 -1.64 -19.86
CA GLU A 112 1.11 -1.83 -20.95
C GLU A 112 2.46 -2.36 -20.48
N PHE A 113 2.70 -2.34 -19.16
CA PHE A 113 3.92 -2.87 -18.55
C PHE A 113 3.82 -4.40 -18.41
N GLY A 114 3.94 -5.13 -19.54
CA GLY A 114 3.86 -6.58 -19.60
C GLY A 114 5.09 -7.28 -19.00
N PHE A 115 4.97 -8.58 -18.70
CA PHE A 115 6.06 -9.40 -18.17
C PHE A 115 7.01 -9.80 -19.31
N VAL A 116 7.87 -8.86 -19.74
CA VAL A 116 8.93 -9.03 -20.74
C VAL A 116 10.29 -8.65 -20.14
N ARG A 117 11.37 -9.12 -20.77
CA ARG A 117 12.74 -8.94 -20.26
C ARG A 117 13.07 -7.47 -19.94
N ASP A 118 12.83 -6.57 -20.89
CA ASP A 118 13.16 -5.14 -20.72
C ASP A 118 12.46 -4.50 -19.52
N ASN A 119 11.17 -4.84 -19.33
CA ASN A 119 10.40 -4.35 -18.18
C ASN A 119 10.88 -4.95 -16.86
N PHE A 120 11.29 -6.22 -16.86
CA PHE A 120 11.86 -6.85 -15.67
C PHE A 120 13.22 -6.23 -15.31
N GLU A 121 14.08 -5.96 -16.30
CA GLU A 121 15.35 -5.25 -16.09
C GLU A 121 15.12 -3.84 -15.51
N ARG A 122 14.15 -3.08 -16.04
CA ARG A 122 13.75 -1.77 -15.49
C ARG A 122 13.29 -1.86 -14.04
N LEU A 123 12.52 -2.90 -13.72
CA LEU A 123 12.06 -3.13 -12.35
C LEU A 123 13.23 -3.41 -11.39
N CYS A 124 14.22 -4.19 -11.83
CA CYS A 124 15.45 -4.45 -11.08
C CYS A 124 16.28 -3.17 -10.87
N LEU A 125 16.42 -2.35 -11.91
CA LEU A 125 17.11 -1.05 -11.79
C LEU A 125 16.40 -0.12 -10.80
N LEU A 126 15.08 -0.05 -10.84
CA LEU A 126 14.32 0.74 -9.85
C LEU A 126 14.58 0.25 -8.41
N ARG A 127 14.52 -1.09 -8.19
CA ARG A 127 14.85 -1.68 -6.89
C ARG A 127 16.24 -1.25 -6.41
N ASP A 128 17.24 -1.30 -7.29
CA ASP A 128 18.62 -0.96 -6.95
C ASP A 128 18.77 0.54 -6.61
N CYS A 129 18.01 1.40 -7.30
CA CYS A 129 17.97 2.84 -7.02
C CYS A 129 17.29 3.19 -5.68
N LEU A 130 16.56 2.27 -5.04
CA LEU A 130 15.88 2.52 -3.75
C LEU A 130 16.79 2.29 -2.52
N GLU A 131 18.08 2.05 -2.71
CA GLU A 131 19.09 2.02 -1.65
C GLU A 131 18.73 1.08 -0.47
N GLY A 132 18.18 -0.10 -0.79
CA GLY A 132 17.78 -1.12 0.19
C GLY A 132 16.42 -0.86 0.86
N ILE A 133 15.65 0.14 0.43
CA ILE A 133 14.23 0.26 0.79
C ILE A 133 13.45 -0.82 0.00
N PRO A 134 12.60 -1.65 0.64
CA PRO A 134 11.85 -2.67 -0.07
C PRO A 134 10.97 -2.09 -1.19
N LEU A 135 11.13 -2.59 -2.41
CA LEU A 135 10.26 -2.27 -3.53
C LEU A 135 9.03 -3.17 -3.50
N ILE A 136 7.86 -2.56 -3.53
CA ILE A 136 6.56 -3.22 -3.70
C ILE A 136 6.05 -2.84 -5.07
N ALA A 137 5.81 -3.83 -5.94
CA ALA A 137 5.37 -3.61 -7.31
C ALA A 137 3.88 -3.98 -7.49
N GLU A 138 3.08 -3.02 -7.90
CA GLU A 138 1.68 -3.19 -8.29
C GLU A 138 1.58 -3.14 -9.82
N PHE A 139 0.95 -4.14 -10.42
CA PHE A 139 0.87 -4.26 -11.87
C PHE A 139 -0.57 -4.18 -12.37
N GLY A 140 -0.78 -3.32 -13.37
CA GLY A 140 -2.01 -3.28 -14.16
C GLY A 140 -2.10 -4.40 -15.20
N CYS A 141 -0.98 -5.08 -15.53
CA CYS A 141 -0.93 -6.18 -16.48
C CYS A 141 -1.04 -7.55 -15.78
N ALA A 142 -1.95 -8.41 -16.24
CA ALA A 142 -2.19 -9.72 -15.65
C ALA A 142 -1.02 -10.71 -15.82
N ASP A 143 -0.10 -10.47 -16.76
CA ASP A 143 1.05 -11.34 -17.02
C ASP A 143 1.98 -11.46 -15.80
N TRP A 144 2.01 -10.45 -14.95
CA TRP A 144 2.74 -10.45 -13.69
C TRP A 144 2.07 -11.27 -12.58
N LEU A 145 0.76 -11.55 -12.71
CA LEU A 145 -0.01 -12.26 -11.70
C LEU A 145 -0.02 -13.78 -11.99
N THR A 146 1.17 -14.35 -12.15
CA THR A 146 1.39 -15.76 -12.47
C THR A 146 2.49 -16.35 -11.56
N PRO A 147 2.48 -17.67 -11.30
CA PRO A 147 3.54 -18.32 -10.53
C PRO A 147 4.94 -18.14 -11.15
N ARG A 148 5.02 -18.06 -12.49
CA ARG A 148 6.28 -17.81 -13.19
C ARG A 148 6.83 -16.41 -12.88
N ALA A 149 6.01 -15.37 -13.02
CA ALA A 149 6.43 -14.01 -12.73
C ALA A 149 6.76 -13.84 -11.24
N ALA A 150 5.95 -14.43 -10.34
CA ALA A 150 6.21 -14.42 -8.90
C ALA A 150 7.59 -15.00 -8.54
N LYS A 151 8.02 -16.09 -9.19
CA LYS A 151 9.37 -16.64 -9.00
C LYS A 151 10.48 -15.67 -9.40
N HIS A 152 10.30 -14.92 -10.50
CA HIS A 152 11.27 -13.91 -10.92
C HIS A 152 11.33 -12.73 -9.96
N LEU A 153 10.14 -12.26 -9.49
CA LEU A 153 10.07 -11.19 -8.48
C LEU A 153 10.74 -11.62 -7.17
N ALA A 154 10.51 -12.87 -6.72
CA ALA A 154 11.15 -13.42 -5.53
C ALA A 154 12.69 -13.46 -5.67
N ALA A 155 13.19 -13.96 -6.80
CA ALA A 155 14.64 -14.00 -7.08
C ALA A 155 15.25 -12.58 -7.15
N ALA A 156 14.46 -11.59 -7.53
CA ALA A 156 14.86 -10.19 -7.57
C ALA A 156 14.61 -9.44 -6.24
N HIS A 157 14.11 -10.09 -5.20
CA HIS A 157 13.74 -9.47 -3.92
C HIS A 157 12.76 -8.29 -4.06
N ILE A 158 11.76 -8.44 -4.94
CA ILE A 158 10.70 -7.46 -5.18
C ILE A 158 9.38 -8.01 -4.66
N ALA A 159 8.72 -7.27 -3.76
CA ALA A 159 7.42 -7.65 -3.23
C ALA A 159 6.32 -7.43 -4.26
N LEU A 160 5.46 -8.44 -4.48
CA LEU A 160 4.28 -8.32 -5.31
C LEU A 160 3.13 -7.72 -4.51
N ALA A 161 2.50 -6.66 -5.02
CA ALA A 161 1.25 -6.15 -4.47
C ALA A 161 0.07 -7.03 -4.91
N CYS A 162 -0.63 -7.62 -3.94
CA CYS A 162 -1.85 -8.39 -4.15
C CYS A 162 -3.05 -7.44 -4.11
N ILE A 163 -3.73 -7.23 -5.24
CA ILE A 163 -4.80 -6.25 -5.36
C ILE A 163 -6.16 -6.93 -5.46
N ASP A 164 -7.07 -6.56 -4.55
CA ASP A 164 -8.49 -6.92 -4.63
C ASP A 164 -9.30 -5.72 -5.13
N GLY A 165 -10.03 -5.92 -6.21
CA GLY A 165 -10.85 -4.88 -6.82
C GLY A 165 -10.08 -3.91 -7.72
N GLY A 166 -10.57 -2.69 -7.84
CA GLY A 166 -10.00 -1.68 -8.73
C GLY A 166 -10.10 -2.08 -10.20
N THR A 167 -9.02 -1.88 -10.94
CA THR A 167 -8.87 -2.31 -12.34
C THR A 167 -8.37 -3.74 -12.48
N SER A 168 -8.27 -4.50 -11.38
CA SER A 168 -7.79 -5.88 -11.42
C SER A 168 -8.50 -6.69 -12.50
N LEU A 169 -7.71 -7.32 -13.36
CA LEU A 169 -8.20 -8.08 -14.52
C LEU A 169 -8.69 -9.49 -14.17
N LYS A 170 -8.47 -9.93 -12.92
CA LYS A 170 -8.85 -11.27 -12.46
C LYS A 170 -10.09 -11.21 -11.56
N ASP A 171 -10.95 -12.20 -11.70
CA ASP A 171 -12.15 -12.35 -10.86
C ASP A 171 -11.79 -12.71 -9.41
N ARG A 172 -10.58 -13.21 -9.19
CA ARG A 172 -10.04 -13.53 -7.87
C ARG A 172 -8.66 -12.91 -7.70
N THR A 173 -8.41 -12.32 -6.53
CA THR A 173 -7.10 -11.79 -6.15
C THR A 173 -6.02 -12.86 -6.19
N PHE A 174 -4.88 -12.54 -6.80
CA PHE A 174 -3.71 -13.40 -6.80
C PHE A 174 -2.88 -13.13 -5.53
N PHE A 175 -3.19 -13.88 -4.46
CA PHE A 175 -2.45 -13.80 -3.20
C PHE A 175 -1.14 -14.58 -3.30
N CYS A 176 0.00 -13.89 -3.23
CA CYS A 176 1.33 -14.47 -3.30
C CYS A 176 2.35 -13.58 -2.55
N ALA A 177 3.13 -14.19 -1.66
CA ALA A 177 4.31 -13.54 -1.09
C ALA A 177 5.53 -13.84 -1.98
N THR A 178 6.24 -12.81 -2.42
CA THR A 178 7.48 -12.93 -3.21
C THR A 178 8.72 -12.51 -2.41
N THR A 179 8.52 -11.98 -1.21
CA THR A 179 9.58 -11.60 -0.26
C THR A 179 9.12 -11.85 1.16
N GLY A 180 9.94 -11.54 2.17
CA GLY A 180 9.51 -11.50 3.58
C GLY A 180 8.43 -10.46 3.88
N LEU A 181 8.07 -9.60 2.91
CA LEU A 181 6.97 -8.65 2.99
C LEU A 181 5.85 -9.07 2.04
N ALA A 182 4.69 -9.45 2.58
CA ALA A 182 3.45 -9.59 1.83
C ALA A 182 2.65 -8.28 1.88
N TYR A 183 2.14 -7.83 0.74
CA TYR A 183 1.43 -6.56 0.61
C TYR A 183 0.08 -6.75 -0.07
N ILE A 184 -0.99 -6.29 0.56
CA ILE A 184 -2.37 -6.48 0.09
C ILE A 184 -3.09 -5.13 0.05
N ARG A 185 -3.82 -4.85 -1.03
CA ARG A 185 -4.69 -3.68 -1.16
C ARG A 185 -6.11 -4.08 -1.56
N PHE A 186 -7.07 -3.58 -0.80
CA PHE A 186 -8.50 -3.67 -1.10
C PHE A 186 -8.98 -2.35 -1.67
N GLN A 187 -9.17 -2.28 -2.99
CA GLN A 187 -9.51 -1.03 -3.69
C GLN A 187 -11.01 -0.83 -3.92
N GLY A 188 -11.83 -1.85 -3.58
CA GLY A 188 -13.26 -1.86 -3.89
C GLY A 188 -13.54 -2.52 -5.24
N ARG A 189 -14.64 -3.28 -5.32
CA ARG A 189 -15.00 -4.09 -6.49
C ARG A 189 -15.97 -3.37 -7.44
N ASN A 190 -16.06 -2.05 -7.39
CA ASN A 190 -16.92 -1.26 -8.26
C ASN A 190 -16.29 -1.01 -9.64
N ARG A 191 -16.11 -2.08 -10.42
CA ARG A 191 -15.43 -2.06 -11.73
C ARG A 191 -15.94 -0.98 -12.68
N SER A 192 -17.25 -0.75 -12.74
CA SER A 192 -17.83 0.22 -13.67
C SER A 192 -17.38 1.65 -13.41
N ARG A 193 -17.16 2.03 -12.14
CA ARG A 193 -16.67 3.35 -11.75
C ARG A 193 -15.15 3.49 -11.95
N TRP A 194 -14.41 2.40 -11.75
CA TRP A 194 -12.98 2.36 -12.05
C TRP A 194 -12.71 2.57 -13.54
N VAL A 195 -13.46 1.90 -14.42
CA VAL A 195 -13.33 2.04 -15.88
C VAL A 195 -13.69 3.45 -16.35
N ARG A 196 -14.68 4.10 -15.72
CA ARG A 196 -15.07 5.48 -16.06
C ARG A 196 -14.14 6.54 -15.52
N GLY A 197 -13.30 6.22 -14.54
CA GLY A 197 -12.41 7.18 -13.88
C GLY A 197 -13.16 8.24 -13.06
N ASP A 198 -14.24 7.84 -12.37
CA ASP A 198 -15.17 8.74 -11.64
C ASP A 198 -14.53 9.41 -10.41
N GLY A 199 -13.21 9.64 -10.39
CA GLY A 199 -12.49 10.29 -9.30
C GLY A 199 -12.66 9.56 -7.98
N SER A 200 -13.05 10.25 -6.89
CA SER A 200 -13.22 9.62 -5.58
C SER A 200 -14.35 8.57 -5.53
N ALA A 201 -15.35 8.67 -6.41
CA ALA A 201 -16.46 7.73 -6.47
C ALA A 201 -16.06 6.31 -6.91
N GLN A 202 -14.92 6.14 -7.57
CA GLN A 202 -14.36 4.81 -7.87
C GLN A 202 -14.05 4.01 -6.60
N HIS A 203 -13.76 4.67 -5.48
CA HIS A 203 -13.47 4.09 -4.18
C HIS A 203 -14.72 3.87 -3.31
N ASP A 204 -15.92 4.11 -3.84
CA ASP A 204 -17.20 3.89 -3.16
C ASP A 204 -17.59 2.41 -3.25
N TYR A 205 -17.07 1.63 -2.30
CA TYR A 205 -17.38 0.21 -2.15
C TYR A 205 -17.18 -0.22 -0.70
N LEU A 206 -18.26 -0.62 -0.05
CA LEU A 206 -18.18 -1.18 1.29
C LEU A 206 -18.13 -2.71 1.18
N TYR A 207 -16.97 -3.31 1.47
CA TYR A 207 -16.86 -4.77 1.56
C TYR A 207 -17.78 -5.30 2.66
N SER A 208 -18.55 -6.32 2.33
CA SER A 208 -19.34 -7.06 3.30
C SER A 208 -18.45 -7.93 4.19
N ARG A 209 -18.97 -8.30 5.37
CA ARG A 209 -18.26 -9.22 6.28
C ARG A 209 -17.96 -10.56 5.61
N ALA A 210 -18.86 -11.07 4.78
CA ALA A 210 -18.68 -12.34 4.06
C ALA A 210 -17.52 -12.25 3.04
N GLU A 211 -17.40 -11.15 2.31
CA GLU A 211 -16.28 -10.93 1.37
C GLU A 211 -14.94 -10.88 2.10
N LEU A 212 -14.84 -10.17 3.21
CA LEU A 212 -13.62 -10.10 4.00
C LEU A 212 -13.31 -11.44 4.70
N GLN A 213 -14.34 -12.14 5.19
CA GLN A 213 -14.16 -13.48 5.77
C GLN A 213 -13.60 -14.48 4.75
N ALA A 214 -14.00 -14.38 3.50
CA ALA A 214 -13.54 -15.27 2.42
C ALA A 214 -12.04 -15.13 2.10
N VAL A 215 -11.42 -14.00 2.40
CA VAL A 215 -9.99 -13.76 2.14
C VAL A 215 -9.10 -14.00 3.38
N VAL A 216 -9.69 -14.19 4.55
CA VAL A 216 -8.93 -14.46 5.79
C VAL A 216 -7.99 -15.66 5.67
N PRO A 217 -8.38 -16.82 5.09
CA PRO A 217 -7.48 -17.95 4.90
C PRO A 217 -6.24 -17.62 4.06
N ASP A 218 -6.41 -16.82 2.99
CA ASP A 218 -5.28 -16.38 2.15
C ASP A 218 -4.35 -15.45 2.91
N ILE A 219 -4.87 -14.51 3.70
CA ILE A 219 -4.07 -13.60 4.54
C ILE A 219 -3.30 -14.40 5.60
N ARG A 220 -3.91 -15.41 6.23
CA ARG A 220 -3.25 -16.26 7.21
C ARG A 220 -2.15 -17.13 6.59
N ARG A 221 -2.37 -17.61 5.37
CA ARG A 221 -1.33 -18.33 4.61
C ARG A 221 -0.15 -17.42 4.33
N LEU A 222 -0.38 -16.18 3.87
CA LEU A 222 0.70 -15.20 3.66
C LEU A 222 1.45 -14.86 4.95
N GLU A 223 0.77 -14.85 6.11
CA GLU A 223 1.44 -14.65 7.40
C GLU A 223 2.44 -15.78 7.73
N GLN A 224 2.17 -17.00 7.30
CA GLN A 224 3.07 -18.14 7.48
C GLN A 224 4.23 -18.11 6.47
N GLU A 225 4.01 -17.53 5.28
CA GLU A 225 4.97 -17.47 4.17
C GLU A 225 5.88 -16.23 4.21
N SER A 226 5.61 -15.25 5.11
CA SER A 226 6.34 -13.97 5.17
C SER A 226 6.56 -13.49 6.61
N ASP A 227 7.55 -12.63 6.81
CA ASP A 227 7.84 -12.02 8.12
C ASP A 227 6.77 -11.01 8.53
N ARG A 228 6.20 -10.33 7.54
CA ARG A 228 5.19 -9.28 7.75
C ARG A 228 4.16 -9.25 6.62
N VAL A 229 2.89 -9.11 6.99
CA VAL A 229 1.78 -8.87 6.07
C VAL A 229 1.22 -7.47 6.32
N LEU A 230 1.23 -6.62 5.31
CA LEU A 230 0.60 -5.30 5.34
C LEU A 230 -0.68 -5.33 4.52
N VAL A 231 -1.79 -4.91 5.14
CA VAL A 231 -3.10 -4.87 4.48
C VAL A 231 -3.63 -3.45 4.49
N PHE A 232 -3.94 -2.92 3.32
CA PHE A 232 -4.45 -1.56 3.15
C PHE A 232 -5.83 -1.52 2.52
N MET A 233 -6.76 -0.83 3.19
CA MET A 233 -8.06 -0.51 2.64
C MET A 233 -7.98 0.78 1.83
N GLY A 234 -8.17 0.68 0.50
CA GLY A 234 -8.13 1.80 -0.46
C GLY A 234 -9.52 2.38 -0.79
N ASN A 235 -10.59 1.76 -0.32
CA ASN A 235 -11.97 2.18 -0.51
C ASN A 235 -12.36 3.35 0.44
N HIS A 236 -11.63 4.46 0.32
CA HIS A 236 -11.66 5.57 1.29
C HIS A 236 -12.96 6.39 1.32
N TRP A 237 -13.85 6.25 0.31
CA TRP A 237 -15.08 7.01 0.19
C TRP A 237 -15.90 6.97 1.49
N ARG A 238 -16.23 8.16 2.03
CA ARG A 238 -17.05 8.35 3.25
C ARG A 238 -16.63 7.47 4.44
N GLY A 239 -15.33 7.13 4.57
CA GLY A 239 -14.80 6.34 5.68
C GLY A 239 -15.03 4.83 5.59
N GLN A 240 -15.48 4.30 4.46
CA GLN A 240 -15.66 2.86 4.26
C GLN A 240 -14.37 2.07 4.51
N ALA A 241 -13.22 2.64 4.14
CA ALA A 241 -11.91 2.04 4.40
C ALA A 241 -11.68 1.76 5.90
N VAL A 242 -12.03 2.71 6.76
CA VAL A 242 -11.89 2.56 8.22
C VAL A 242 -12.84 1.48 8.76
N VAL A 243 -14.07 1.43 8.25
CA VAL A 243 -15.06 0.41 8.63
C VAL A 243 -14.53 -0.98 8.26
N ASN A 244 -14.07 -1.14 7.02
CA ASN A 244 -13.55 -2.42 6.54
C ASN A 244 -12.23 -2.82 7.20
N ALA A 245 -11.32 -1.85 7.49
CA ALA A 245 -10.10 -2.14 8.22
C ALA A 245 -10.40 -2.71 9.61
N ARG A 246 -11.32 -2.10 10.37
CA ARG A 246 -11.74 -2.61 11.68
C ARG A 246 -12.40 -3.98 11.57
N MET A 247 -13.32 -4.16 10.60
CA MET A 247 -13.99 -5.44 10.37
C MET A 247 -12.98 -6.55 10.06
N LEU A 248 -11.97 -6.26 9.25
CA LEU A 248 -10.91 -7.23 8.94
C LEU A 248 -10.05 -7.54 10.18
N MET A 249 -9.71 -6.55 10.99
CA MET A 249 -8.97 -6.77 12.24
C MET A 249 -9.74 -7.68 13.20
N GLU A 250 -11.07 -7.49 13.34
CA GLU A 250 -11.93 -8.39 14.13
C GLU A 250 -11.91 -9.83 13.59
N LEU A 251 -12.05 -10.00 12.26
CA LEU A 251 -12.03 -11.29 11.58
C LEU A 251 -10.68 -12.01 11.71
N LEU A 252 -9.62 -11.26 11.84
CA LEU A 252 -8.26 -11.77 12.11
C LEU A 252 -7.99 -12.02 13.61
N GLY A 253 -9.02 -12.05 14.45
CA GLY A 253 -8.90 -12.40 15.87
C GLY A 253 -8.59 -11.23 16.79
N GLY A 254 -9.08 -10.02 16.45
CA GLY A 254 -8.89 -8.82 17.28
C GLY A 254 -7.44 -8.39 17.37
N ILE A 255 -6.76 -8.32 16.22
CA ILE A 255 -5.42 -7.73 16.16
C ILE A 255 -5.50 -6.30 16.68
N THR A 256 -5.22 -6.15 17.97
CA THR A 256 -5.00 -4.82 18.56
C THR A 256 -3.59 -4.40 18.18
N ASN A 257 -3.46 -3.32 17.41
CA ASN A 257 -2.16 -2.72 17.09
C ASN A 257 -1.51 -2.04 18.33
N ASN A 258 -1.82 -2.55 19.53
CA ASN A 258 -1.30 -2.08 20.79
C ASN A 258 -0.41 -3.17 21.41
N GLN A 259 0.87 -3.10 21.10
CA GLN A 259 1.95 -3.41 22.04
C GLN A 259 3.14 -2.53 21.71
#